data_0fcd2bbf98ac31b66c7345068248ffdf
#
_entry.id   0fcd2bbf98ac31b66c7345068248ffdf
#
_cell.length_a   1.000
_cell.length_b   1.000
_cell.length_c   1.000
_cell.angle_alpha   90.00
_cell.angle_beta   90.00
_cell.angle_gamma   90.00
#
_symmetry.space_group_name_H-M   'P 1'
#
loop_
_entity.id
_entity.type
_entity.pdbx_description
1 polymer ?
#
loop_
_entity_poly.entity_id
_entity_poly.type
_entity_poly.pdbx_seq_one_letter_code
_entity_poly.pdbx_strand_id
1 'polypeptide(L)'
;MNLTKQFFKYVSQNIFGLLGTSCYILADTYFISQAAGTDGVTLLNLCLPIYNFIFAIGSMIGLGAATRYAILRAQGEERAAQRYFSNAVFCACLLAVPFVLVGIFCPGTLLRLMGGDAGIVALGIPYARIFLLFTPFFMCNYIVSAFVRNDGDP
;
A
#
# COMPACT_ATOMS: atom_id res chain seq x y z
N MET A 1 7.93 33.52 0.94
CA MET A 1 8.48 32.36 0.19
C MET A 1 7.67 32.22 -1.10
N ASN A 2 8.29 32.18 -2.29
CA ASN A 2 7.56 32.19 -3.57
C ASN A 2 6.73 30.94 -3.74
N LEU A 3 5.41 31.10 -3.88
CA LEU A 3 4.43 30.00 -4.06
C LEU A 3 4.83 29.07 -5.22
N THR A 4 5.35 29.66 -6.30
CA THR A 4 5.85 28.91 -7.47
C THR A 4 7.02 28.00 -7.12
N LYS A 5 7.95 28.42 -6.26
CA LYS A 5 9.09 27.61 -5.84
C LYS A 5 8.65 26.41 -4.99
N GLN A 6 7.68 26.62 -4.11
CA GLN A 6 7.08 25.52 -3.34
C GLN A 6 6.36 24.53 -4.24
N PHE A 7 5.54 25.01 -5.17
CA PHE A 7 4.85 24.18 -6.13
C PHE A 7 5.82 23.27 -6.91
N PHE A 8 6.88 23.84 -7.50
CA PHE A 8 7.88 23.04 -8.21
C PHE A 8 8.62 22.04 -7.31
N LYS A 9 8.90 22.39 -6.05
CA LYS A 9 9.51 21.47 -5.09
C LYS A 9 8.60 20.23 -4.87
N TYR A 10 7.32 20.46 -4.57
CA TYR A 10 6.37 19.36 -4.31
C TYR A 10 6.12 18.50 -5.56
N VAL A 11 5.99 19.12 -6.73
CA VAL A 11 5.79 18.41 -7.99
C VAL A 11 7.00 17.56 -8.33
N SER A 12 8.22 18.10 -8.26
CA SER A 12 9.43 17.31 -8.56
C SER A 12 9.61 16.14 -7.59
N GLN A 13 9.39 16.31 -6.30
CA GLN A 13 9.49 15.25 -5.31
C GLN A 13 8.47 14.12 -5.58
N ASN A 14 7.22 14.47 -5.93
CA ASN A 14 6.22 13.46 -6.32
C ASN A 14 6.61 12.73 -7.61
N ILE A 15 7.14 13.43 -8.62
CA ILE A 15 7.63 12.80 -9.86
C ILE A 15 8.75 11.81 -9.57
N PHE A 16 9.76 12.21 -8.78
CA PHE A 16 10.85 11.29 -8.40
C PHE A 16 10.37 10.10 -7.60
N GLY A 17 9.41 10.27 -6.69
CA GLY A 17 8.77 9.17 -5.96
C GLY A 17 8.06 8.18 -6.89
N LEU A 18 7.29 8.68 -7.86
CA LEU A 18 6.61 7.84 -8.85
C LEU A 18 7.58 7.13 -9.78
N LEU A 19 8.66 7.80 -10.22
CA LEU A 19 9.71 7.17 -11.02
C LEU A 19 10.41 6.04 -10.25
N GLY A 20 10.75 6.28 -8.97
CA GLY A 20 11.31 5.23 -8.10
C GLY A 20 10.41 4.02 -7.96
N THR A 21 9.11 4.25 -7.76
CA THR A 21 8.10 3.17 -7.70
C THR A 21 8.00 2.41 -9.04
N SER A 22 8.03 3.13 -10.16
CA SER A 22 7.99 2.51 -11.49
C SER A 22 9.23 1.65 -11.76
N CYS A 23 10.42 2.12 -11.39
CA CYS A 23 11.65 1.35 -11.48
C CYS A 23 11.60 0.07 -10.62
N TYR A 24 11.05 0.19 -9.40
CA TYR A 24 10.83 -0.96 -8.52
C TYR A 24 9.92 -2.00 -9.17
N ILE A 25 8.77 -1.59 -9.71
CA ILE A 25 7.82 -2.51 -10.36
C ILE A 25 8.45 -3.20 -11.58
N LEU A 26 9.23 -2.47 -12.39
CA LEU A 26 9.92 -3.05 -13.53
C LEU A 26 10.97 -4.08 -13.09
N ALA A 27 11.75 -3.78 -12.06
CA ALA A 27 12.73 -4.71 -11.51
C ALA A 27 12.05 -5.96 -10.94
N ASP A 28 10.99 -5.81 -10.16
CA ASP A 28 10.22 -6.91 -9.59
C ASP A 28 9.67 -7.83 -10.69
N THR A 29 9.02 -7.25 -11.70
CA THR A 29 8.50 -8.00 -12.85
C THR A 29 9.61 -8.73 -13.60
N TYR A 30 10.78 -8.09 -13.80
CA TYR A 30 11.92 -8.71 -14.45
C TYR A 30 12.43 -9.93 -13.67
N PHE A 31 12.67 -9.80 -12.37
CA PHE A 31 13.16 -10.91 -11.55
C PHE A 31 12.15 -12.06 -11.47
N ILE A 32 10.86 -11.77 -11.35
CA ILE A 32 9.83 -12.80 -11.34
C ILE A 32 9.73 -13.50 -12.70
N SER A 33 9.85 -12.77 -13.81
CA SER A 33 9.84 -13.38 -15.14
C SER A 33 11.04 -14.29 -15.37
N GLN A 34 12.20 -13.95 -14.80
CA GLN A 34 13.40 -14.81 -14.86
C GLN A 34 13.26 -16.07 -13.97
N ALA A 35 12.61 -15.95 -12.81
CA ALA A 35 12.46 -17.05 -11.86
C ALA A 35 11.36 -18.05 -12.22
N ALA A 36 10.23 -17.57 -12.74
CA ALA A 36 9.00 -18.36 -12.96
C ALA A 36 8.40 -18.18 -14.37
N GLY A 37 9.09 -17.51 -15.28
CA GLY A 37 8.64 -17.32 -16.66
C GLY A 37 7.32 -16.57 -16.77
N THR A 38 6.51 -16.95 -17.75
CA THR A 38 5.17 -16.38 -18.01
C THR A 38 4.19 -16.63 -16.87
N ASP A 39 4.30 -17.76 -16.18
CA ASP A 39 3.40 -18.11 -15.07
C ASP A 39 3.61 -17.19 -13.87
N GLY A 40 4.86 -16.78 -13.61
CA GLY A 40 5.17 -15.80 -12.57
C GLY A 40 4.58 -14.42 -12.87
N VAL A 41 4.68 -13.95 -14.11
CA VAL A 41 4.08 -12.68 -14.54
C VAL A 41 2.55 -12.75 -14.48
N THR A 42 1.97 -13.88 -14.87
CA THR A 42 0.52 -14.12 -14.76
C THR A 42 0.06 -14.08 -13.31
N LEU A 43 0.81 -14.71 -12.40
CA LEU A 43 0.54 -14.67 -10.95
C LEU A 43 0.58 -13.24 -10.41
N LEU A 44 1.58 -12.42 -10.80
CA LEU A 44 1.62 -11.01 -10.40
C LEU A 44 0.36 -10.27 -10.83
N ASN A 45 -0.02 -10.42 -12.10
CA ASN A 45 -1.23 -9.76 -12.63
C ASN A 45 -2.50 -10.23 -11.90
N LEU A 46 -2.56 -11.50 -11.50
CA LEU A 46 -3.65 -12.04 -10.71
C LEU A 46 -3.74 -11.42 -9.31
N CYS A 47 -2.59 -11.06 -8.72
CA CYS A 47 -2.53 -10.42 -7.41
C CYS A 47 -2.78 -8.90 -7.45
N LEU A 48 -2.67 -8.24 -8.60
CA LEU A 48 -2.87 -6.79 -8.72
C LEU A 48 -4.21 -6.28 -8.18
N PRO A 49 -5.37 -6.91 -8.44
CA PRO A 49 -6.64 -6.45 -7.88
C PRO A 49 -6.66 -6.46 -6.37
N ILE A 50 -6.05 -7.47 -5.75
CA ILE A 50 -5.95 -7.61 -4.30
C ILE A 50 -5.06 -6.49 -3.74
N TYR A 51 -3.90 -6.25 -4.37
CA TYR A 51 -3.00 -5.16 -4.02
C TYR A 51 -3.70 -3.80 -4.10
N ASN A 52 -4.41 -3.54 -5.20
CA ASN A 52 -5.15 -2.29 -5.39
C ASN A 52 -6.25 -2.10 -4.35
N PHE A 53 -6.90 -3.17 -3.92
CA PHE A 53 -7.92 -3.12 -2.87
C PHE A 53 -7.32 -2.77 -1.51
N ILE A 54 -6.19 -3.39 -1.15
CA ILE A 54 -5.42 -3.07 0.07
C ILE A 54 -4.94 -1.62 0.03
N PHE A 55 -4.41 -1.18 -1.13
CA PHE A 55 -4.00 0.19 -1.37
C PHE A 55 -5.15 1.19 -1.18
N ALA A 56 -6.31 0.90 -1.76
CA ALA A 56 -7.47 1.79 -1.66
C ALA A 56 -7.91 1.98 -0.20
N ILE A 57 -7.99 0.91 0.59
CA ILE A 57 -8.35 0.98 2.01
C ILE A 57 -7.29 1.78 2.78
N GLY A 58 -6.01 1.45 2.62
CA GLY A 58 -4.91 2.14 3.30
C GLY A 58 -4.85 3.64 2.97
N SER A 59 -5.02 3.98 1.69
CA SER A 59 -5.03 5.36 1.21
C SER A 59 -6.24 6.15 1.71
N MET A 60 -7.42 5.55 1.74
CA MET A 60 -8.65 6.18 2.24
C MET A 60 -8.50 6.56 3.72
N ILE A 61 -8.01 5.64 4.55
CA ILE A 61 -7.76 5.88 5.96
C ILE A 61 -6.65 6.93 6.14
N GLY A 62 -5.53 6.76 5.41
CA GLY A 62 -4.38 7.64 5.50
C GLY A 62 -4.71 9.08 5.14
N LEU A 63 -5.31 9.32 3.98
CA LEU A 63 -5.69 10.66 3.52
C LEU A 63 -6.74 11.31 4.42
N GLY A 64 -7.77 10.55 4.83
CA GLY A 64 -8.82 11.05 5.71
C GLY A 64 -8.28 11.49 7.07
N ALA A 65 -7.47 10.65 7.69
CA ALA A 65 -6.88 10.93 9.00
C ALA A 65 -5.82 12.04 8.92
N ALA A 66 -4.96 12.04 7.90
CA ALA A 66 -3.91 13.03 7.72
C ALA A 66 -4.47 14.44 7.46
N THR A 67 -5.61 14.55 6.75
CA THR A 67 -6.31 15.83 6.55
C THR A 67 -6.80 16.39 7.88
N ARG A 68 -7.44 15.57 8.71
CA ARG A 68 -7.91 16.00 10.03
C ARG A 68 -6.75 16.33 10.98
N TYR A 69 -5.69 15.54 10.92
CA TYR A 69 -4.45 15.82 11.65
C TYR A 69 -3.90 17.21 11.33
N ALA A 70 -3.77 17.55 10.04
CA ALA A 70 -3.26 18.85 9.61
C ALA A 70 -4.13 20.02 10.09
N ILE A 71 -5.46 19.89 10.04
CA ILE A 71 -6.41 20.90 10.52
C ILE A 71 -6.25 21.12 12.03
N LEU A 72 -6.25 20.07 12.83
CA LEU A 72 -6.12 20.15 14.28
C LEU A 72 -4.77 20.73 14.70
N ARG A 73 -3.70 20.35 14.00
CA ARG A 73 -2.38 20.90 14.25
C ARG A 73 -2.31 22.41 13.96
N ALA A 74 -2.94 22.86 12.87
CA ALA A 74 -3.06 24.29 12.56
C ALA A 74 -3.87 25.07 13.60
N GLN A 75 -4.79 24.42 14.31
CA GLN A 75 -5.58 24.98 15.41
C GLN A 75 -4.84 24.94 16.76
N GLY A 76 -3.63 24.36 16.82
CA GLY A 76 -2.86 24.20 18.05
C GLY A 76 -3.29 23.02 18.93
N GLU A 77 -4.19 22.17 18.45
CA GLU A 77 -4.69 20.98 19.16
C GLU A 77 -3.79 19.74 18.95
N GLU A 78 -2.54 19.83 19.35
CA GLU A 78 -1.55 18.75 19.09
C GLU A 78 -1.96 17.38 19.65
N ARG A 79 -2.54 17.34 20.86
CA ARG A 79 -2.99 16.08 21.48
C ARG A 79 -4.13 15.42 20.70
N ALA A 80 -5.06 16.21 20.17
CA ALA A 80 -6.14 15.73 19.33
C ALA A 80 -5.60 15.22 17.99
N ALA A 81 -4.65 15.95 17.38
CA ALA A 81 -3.99 15.58 16.16
C ALA A 81 -3.29 14.20 16.28
N GLN A 82 -2.48 13.99 17.33
CA GLN A 82 -1.79 12.73 17.57
C GLN A 82 -2.73 11.53 17.74
N ARG A 83 -3.93 11.75 18.32
CA ARG A 83 -4.95 10.70 18.42
C ARG A 83 -5.45 10.23 17.04
N TYR A 84 -5.56 11.13 16.06
CA TYR A 84 -5.95 10.76 14.70
C TYR A 84 -4.91 9.86 14.03
N PHE A 85 -3.62 10.11 14.24
CA PHE A 85 -2.57 9.22 13.76
C PHE A 85 -2.68 7.82 14.38
N SER A 86 -2.74 7.74 15.71
CA SER A 86 -2.84 6.45 16.41
C SER A 86 -4.09 5.67 16.01
N ASN A 87 -5.23 6.37 15.89
CA ASN A 87 -6.49 5.74 15.47
C ASN A 87 -6.43 5.25 14.02
N ALA A 88 -5.77 5.98 13.12
CA ALA A 88 -5.60 5.56 11.73
C ALA A 88 -4.77 4.27 11.64
N VAL A 89 -3.65 4.19 12.36
CA VAL A 89 -2.81 2.99 12.42
C VAL A 89 -3.59 1.81 13.02
N PHE A 90 -4.30 2.04 14.13
CA PHE A 90 -5.13 0.99 14.75
C PHE A 90 -6.22 0.49 13.80
N CYS A 91 -6.93 1.39 13.13
CA CYS A 91 -7.97 1.06 12.17
C CYS A 91 -7.40 0.27 10.98
N ALA A 92 -6.22 0.65 10.47
CA ALA A 92 -5.56 -0.09 9.40
C ALA A 92 -5.17 -1.51 9.83
N CYS A 93 -4.60 -1.65 11.03
CA CYS A 93 -4.27 -2.98 11.57
C CYS A 93 -5.53 -3.85 11.71
N LEU A 94 -6.63 -3.28 12.21
CA LEU A 94 -7.90 -4.00 12.35
C LEU A 94 -8.45 -4.44 10.99
N LEU A 95 -8.44 -3.55 9.99
CA LEU A 95 -8.91 -3.87 8.64
C LEU A 95 -7.96 -4.77 7.85
N ALA A 96 -6.70 -4.88 8.25
CA ALA A 96 -5.77 -5.84 7.69
C ALA A 96 -6.02 -7.28 8.16
N VAL A 97 -6.66 -7.48 9.33
CA VAL A 97 -6.91 -8.82 9.91
C VAL A 97 -7.60 -9.78 8.93
N PRO A 98 -8.68 -9.42 8.23
CA PRO A 98 -9.30 -10.33 7.26
C PRO A 98 -8.34 -10.81 6.18
N PHE A 99 -7.47 -9.93 5.65
CA PHE A 99 -6.49 -10.28 4.63
C PHE A 99 -5.43 -11.24 5.18
N VAL A 100 -4.96 -11.00 6.39
CA VAL A 100 -4.01 -11.89 7.09
C VAL A 100 -4.65 -13.27 7.29
N LEU A 101 -5.89 -13.35 7.75
CA LEU A 101 -6.61 -14.60 7.94
C LEU A 101 -6.77 -15.37 6.62
N VAL A 102 -7.13 -14.68 5.53
CA VAL A 102 -7.20 -15.29 4.19
C VAL A 102 -5.82 -15.80 3.75
N GLY A 103 -4.75 -15.04 4.01
CA GLY A 103 -3.37 -15.46 3.72
C GLY A 103 -2.93 -16.70 4.48
N ILE A 104 -3.38 -16.87 5.72
CA ILE A 104 -3.05 -18.04 6.54
C ILE A 104 -3.86 -19.25 6.11
N PHE A 105 -5.19 -19.13 5.99
CA PHE A 105 -6.09 -20.27 5.90
C PHE A 105 -6.45 -20.66 4.45
N CYS A 106 -6.60 -19.69 3.55
CA CYS A 106 -7.15 -19.96 2.21
C CYS A 106 -6.52 -19.14 1.06
N PRO A 107 -5.20 -19.01 0.96
CA PRO A 107 -4.57 -18.25 -0.13
C PRO A 107 -4.86 -18.87 -1.51
N GLY A 108 -4.93 -20.20 -1.60
CA GLY A 108 -5.25 -20.90 -2.84
C GLY A 108 -6.69 -20.69 -3.31
N THR A 109 -7.64 -20.58 -2.38
CA THR A 109 -9.04 -20.28 -2.72
C THR A 109 -9.16 -18.86 -3.30
N LEU A 110 -8.44 -17.90 -2.73
CA LEU A 110 -8.40 -16.54 -3.23
C LEU A 110 -7.86 -16.49 -4.67
N LEU A 111 -6.73 -17.16 -4.93
CA LEU A 111 -6.13 -17.21 -6.28
C LEU A 111 -7.06 -17.87 -7.30
N ARG A 112 -7.79 -18.94 -6.92
CA ARG A 112 -8.81 -19.57 -7.79
C ARG A 112 -9.96 -18.62 -8.09
N LEU A 113 -10.45 -17.87 -7.10
CA LEU A 113 -11.50 -16.86 -7.29
C LEU A 113 -11.05 -15.75 -8.23
N MET A 114 -9.75 -15.42 -8.25
CA MET A 114 -9.17 -14.46 -9.18
C MET A 114 -8.99 -15.04 -10.61
N GLY A 115 -9.26 -16.33 -10.81
CA GLY A 115 -9.19 -16.97 -12.12
C GLY A 115 -7.89 -17.74 -12.37
N GLY A 116 -7.08 -18.02 -11.34
CA GLY A 116 -5.88 -18.85 -11.45
C GLY A 116 -6.20 -20.30 -11.76
N ASP A 117 -5.52 -20.88 -12.74
CA ASP A 117 -5.54 -22.31 -12.99
C ASP A 117 -4.77 -23.10 -11.91
N ALA A 118 -4.82 -24.44 -11.96
CA ALA A 118 -4.21 -25.29 -10.94
C ALA A 118 -2.67 -25.10 -10.84
N GLY A 119 -1.99 -24.84 -11.94
CA GLY A 119 -0.55 -24.62 -12.00
C GLY A 119 -0.15 -23.29 -11.36
N ILE A 120 -0.82 -22.21 -11.78
CA ILE A 120 -0.60 -20.85 -11.24
C ILE A 120 -0.94 -20.78 -9.75
N VAL A 121 -2.03 -21.45 -9.32
CA VAL A 121 -2.40 -21.51 -7.91
C VAL A 121 -1.34 -22.24 -7.09
N ALA A 122 -0.84 -23.39 -7.57
CA ALA A 122 0.20 -24.13 -6.85
C ALA A 122 1.49 -23.28 -6.68
N LEU A 123 1.91 -22.59 -7.74
CA LEU A 123 3.04 -21.67 -7.72
C LEU A 123 2.79 -20.46 -6.81
N GLY A 124 1.56 -19.96 -6.79
CA GLY A 124 1.20 -18.70 -6.16
C GLY A 124 0.86 -18.78 -4.67
N ILE A 125 0.56 -19.93 -4.12
CA ILE A 125 0.19 -20.09 -2.70
C ILE A 125 1.25 -19.50 -1.76
N PRO A 126 2.56 -19.82 -1.86
CA PRO A 126 3.57 -19.26 -0.96
C PRO A 126 3.71 -17.74 -1.15
N TYR A 127 3.66 -17.24 -2.38
CA TYR A 127 3.72 -15.83 -2.68
C TYR A 127 2.52 -15.06 -2.08
N ALA A 128 1.30 -15.50 -2.38
CA ALA A 128 0.08 -14.87 -1.87
C ALA A 128 -0.01 -14.91 -0.35
N ARG A 129 0.46 -16.00 0.28
CA ARG A 129 0.52 -16.12 1.74
C ARG A 129 1.41 -15.04 2.35
N ILE A 130 2.66 -14.91 1.87
CA ILE A 130 3.60 -13.91 2.36
C ILE A 130 3.04 -12.51 2.12
N PHE A 131 2.58 -12.23 0.90
CA PHE A 131 2.01 -10.95 0.52
C PHE A 131 0.85 -10.52 1.44
N LEU A 132 -0.11 -11.42 1.71
CA LEU A 132 -1.27 -11.14 2.56
C LEU A 132 -0.90 -11.00 4.04
N LEU A 133 0.11 -11.74 4.53
CA LEU A 133 0.63 -11.58 5.88
C LEU A 133 1.24 -10.20 6.11
N PHE A 134 1.84 -9.59 5.08
CA PHE A 134 2.42 -8.26 5.15
C PHE A 134 1.42 -7.12 4.89
N THR A 135 0.14 -7.41 4.69
CA THR A 135 -0.91 -6.38 4.49
C THR A 135 -0.91 -5.27 5.56
N PRO A 136 -0.76 -5.54 6.88
CA PRO A 136 -0.70 -4.48 7.87
C PRO A 136 0.42 -3.48 7.61
N PHE A 137 1.59 -3.96 7.20
CA PHE A 137 2.74 -3.12 6.87
C PHE A 137 2.50 -2.26 5.63
N PHE A 138 1.87 -2.82 4.59
CA PHE A 138 1.48 -2.04 3.40
C PHE A 138 0.50 -0.93 3.76
N MET A 139 -0.55 -1.23 4.52
CA MET A 139 -1.53 -0.22 4.95
C MET A 139 -0.88 0.86 5.82
N CYS A 140 -0.04 0.47 6.79
CA CYS A 140 0.69 1.42 7.63
C CYS A 140 1.62 2.31 6.81
N ASN A 141 2.31 1.77 5.80
CA ASN A 141 3.16 2.56 4.91
C ASN A 141 2.40 3.66 4.18
N TYR A 142 1.19 3.38 3.68
CA TYR A 142 0.34 4.40 3.04
C TYR A 142 -0.12 5.48 4.02
N ILE A 143 -0.46 5.09 5.25
CA ILE A 143 -0.84 6.04 6.30
C ILE A 143 0.34 6.95 6.63
N VAL A 144 1.50 6.38 6.94
CA VAL A 144 2.70 7.16 7.27
C VAL A 144 3.05 8.11 6.12
N SER A 145 3.01 7.64 4.87
CA SER A 145 3.26 8.47 3.69
C SER A 145 2.29 9.64 3.58
N ALA A 146 1.00 9.43 3.89
CA ALA A 146 0.00 10.49 3.87
C ALA A 146 0.26 11.54 4.97
N PHE A 147 0.65 11.10 6.16
CA PHE A 147 0.96 12.01 7.27
C PHE A 147 2.24 12.81 7.03
N VAL A 148 3.30 12.17 6.54
CA VAL A 148 4.57 12.85 6.23
C VAL A 148 4.37 13.94 5.18
N ARG A 149 3.57 13.68 4.13
CA ARG A 149 3.23 14.70 3.12
C ARG A 149 2.49 15.91 3.70
N ASN A 150 1.66 15.70 4.72
CA ASN A 150 0.89 16.76 5.37
C ASN A 150 1.68 17.50 6.46
N ASP A 151 2.79 16.96 6.92
CA ASP A 151 3.66 17.57 7.94
C ASP A 151 4.64 18.60 7.36
N GLY A 152 4.61 18.83 6.04
CA GLY A 152 5.40 19.84 5.34
C GLY A 152 6.77 19.37 4.85
N ASP A 153 7.11 18.09 5.05
CA ASP A 153 8.27 17.41 4.46
C ASP A 153 7.79 16.23 3.58
N PRO A 154 7.50 16.52 2.30
CA PRO A 154 7.05 15.52 1.34
C PRO A 154 8.17 14.58 0.91
#